data_42a35b0229f1d89b55577802e3655c6b
#
_entry.id   42a35b0229f1d89b55577802e3655c6b
#
_cell.length_a   1.000
_cell.length_b   1.000
_cell.length_c   1.000
_cell.angle_alpha   90.00
_cell.angle_beta   90.00
_cell.angle_gamma   90.00
#
_symmetry.space_group_name_H-M   'P 1'
#
loop_
_entity.id
_entity.type
_entity.pdbx_description
1 polymer ?
#
loop_
_entity_poly.entity_id
_entity_poly.type
_entity_poly.pdbx_seq_one_letter_code
_entity_poly.pdbx_strand_id
1 'polypeptide(L)'
;DFDPGRTYDLVVCYDVLQYLDARAAAAAIRNLGHLCAGVLHFGVLTQEDWDLNCDRRTTDRNVHLRPGAWYRRRLAPAFINAGSGRFGRRGAPFHLWELDQVEVLRSRRA
;
A
#
# COMPACT_ATOMS: atom_id res chain seq x y z
N ASP A 1 1.37 2.57 20.79
CA ASP A 1 2.01 3.79 20.38
C ASP A 1 3.21 3.53 19.52
N PHE A 2 3.10 3.96 18.30
CA PHE A 2 4.13 3.70 17.31
C PHE A 2 5.16 4.83 17.30
N ASP A 3 6.39 4.46 17.60
CA ASP A 3 7.54 5.34 17.45
C ASP A 3 8.65 4.55 16.76
N PRO A 4 8.89 4.81 15.45
CA PRO A 4 9.90 4.04 14.72
C PRO A 4 11.32 4.29 15.20
N GLY A 5 11.60 5.41 15.88
CA GLY A 5 12.94 5.79 16.28
C GLY A 5 13.90 5.99 15.09
N ARG A 6 13.63 5.35 13.99
CA ARG A 6 14.38 5.49 12.74
C ARG A 6 13.51 5.06 11.55
N THR A 7 13.98 5.38 10.35
CA THR A 7 13.33 4.97 9.11
C THR A 7 14.14 3.90 8.39
N TYR A 8 13.51 3.27 7.41
CA TYR A 8 14.12 2.22 6.61
C TYR A 8 13.96 2.53 5.13
N ASP A 9 14.95 2.17 4.33
CA ASP A 9 14.93 2.40 2.89
C ASP A 9 13.96 1.49 2.16
N LEU A 10 13.76 0.29 2.66
CA LEU A 10 12.78 -0.68 2.14
C LEU A 10 11.92 -1.20 3.27
N VAL A 11 10.62 -1.10 3.07
CA VAL A 11 9.64 -1.65 4.00
C VAL A 11 8.74 -2.61 3.23
N VAL A 12 8.46 -3.75 3.82
CA VAL A 12 7.56 -4.74 3.24
C VAL A 12 6.35 -4.90 4.15
N CYS A 13 5.17 -4.72 3.59
CA CYS A 13 3.91 -5.01 4.27
C CYS A 13 3.05 -5.78 3.29
N TYR A 14 3.08 -7.10 3.39
CA TYR A 14 2.48 -7.96 2.40
C TYR A 14 1.57 -9.00 3.05
N ASP A 15 0.32 -9.04 2.58
CA ASP A 15 -0.65 -10.06 2.99
C ASP A 15 -0.97 -10.03 4.49
N VAL A 16 -1.08 -8.84 5.06
CA VAL A 16 -1.29 -8.64 6.51
C VAL A 16 -2.53 -7.81 6.83
N LEU A 17 -2.74 -6.69 6.13
CA LEU A 17 -3.72 -5.69 6.57
C LEU A 17 -5.17 -6.14 6.42
N GLN A 18 -5.44 -7.14 5.60
CA GLN A 18 -6.80 -7.68 5.48
C GLN A 18 -7.28 -8.35 6.78
N TYR A 19 -6.37 -8.69 7.69
CA TYR A 19 -6.72 -9.25 8.99
C TYR A 19 -7.11 -8.19 10.01
N LEU A 20 -6.90 -6.93 9.71
CA LEU A 20 -7.20 -5.82 10.61
C LEU A 20 -8.52 -5.16 10.24
N ASP A 21 -9.25 -4.65 11.24
CA ASP A 21 -10.41 -3.82 10.96
C ASP A 21 -9.97 -2.50 10.32
N ALA A 22 -10.94 -1.71 9.84
CA ALA A 22 -10.64 -0.50 9.08
C ALA A 22 -9.82 0.51 9.89
N ARG A 23 -10.11 0.67 11.18
CA ARG A 23 -9.40 1.60 12.05
C ARG A 23 -7.95 1.19 12.25
N ALA A 24 -7.72 -0.09 12.55
CA ALA A 24 -6.38 -0.61 12.74
C ALA A 24 -5.58 -0.62 11.44
N ALA A 25 -6.22 -0.96 10.33
CA ALA A 25 -5.56 -0.94 9.02
C ALA A 25 -5.16 0.49 8.62
N ALA A 26 -6.04 1.47 8.86
CA ALA A 26 -5.72 2.88 8.57
C ALA A 26 -4.54 3.37 9.43
N ALA A 27 -4.52 2.99 10.71
CA ALA A 27 -3.41 3.34 11.61
C ALA A 27 -2.10 2.70 11.13
N ALA A 28 -2.15 1.44 10.72
CA ALA A 28 -0.98 0.75 10.19
C ALA A 28 -0.42 1.45 8.96
N ILE A 29 -1.28 1.91 8.05
CA ILE A 29 -0.83 2.62 6.85
C ILE A 29 -0.15 3.94 7.21
N ARG A 30 -0.68 4.69 8.18
CA ARG A 30 -0.02 5.91 8.66
C ARG A 30 1.37 5.59 9.21
N ASN A 31 1.48 4.49 9.95
CA ASN A 31 2.76 4.06 10.50
C ASN A 31 3.76 3.68 9.42
N LEU A 32 3.30 3.05 8.33
CA LEU A 32 4.15 2.76 7.17
C LEU A 32 4.72 4.05 6.58
N GLY A 33 3.94 5.11 6.52
CA GLY A 33 4.41 6.41 6.04
C GLY A 33 5.51 7.01 6.91
N HIS A 34 5.45 6.80 8.21
CA HIS A 34 6.49 7.26 9.14
C HIS A 34 7.73 6.37 9.12
N LEU A 35 7.55 5.09 8.88
CA LEU A 35 8.63 4.10 8.93
C LEU A 35 9.47 4.07 7.65
N CYS A 36 8.87 4.32 6.51
CA CYS A 36 9.50 4.13 5.21
C CYS A 36 10.12 5.44 4.72
N ALA A 37 11.42 5.41 4.41
CA ALA A 37 12.11 6.54 3.79
C ALA A 37 12.32 6.35 2.29
N GLY A 38 12.12 5.16 1.77
CA GLY A 38 12.40 4.84 0.38
C GLY A 38 11.23 4.15 -0.31
N VAL A 39 11.28 2.84 -0.38
CA VAL A 39 10.30 2.04 -1.13
C VAL A 39 9.51 1.16 -0.19
N LEU A 40 8.19 1.15 -0.38
CA LEU A 40 7.28 0.23 0.26
C LEU A 40 6.84 -0.83 -0.74
N HIS A 41 7.04 -2.09 -0.40
CA HIS A 41 6.42 -3.20 -1.11
C HIS A 41 5.15 -3.59 -0.34
N PHE A 42 4.00 -3.36 -0.96
CA PHE A 42 2.71 -3.48 -0.31
C PHE A 42 1.80 -4.43 -1.05
N GLY A 43 1.21 -5.35 -0.34
CA GLY A 43 0.21 -6.24 -0.90
C GLY A 43 -0.84 -6.57 0.15
N VAL A 44 -2.07 -6.72 -0.30
CA VAL A 44 -3.21 -7.01 0.55
C VAL A 44 -4.28 -7.71 -0.28
N LEU A 45 -5.03 -8.60 0.34
CA LEU A 45 -6.17 -9.23 -0.32
C LEU A 45 -7.34 -8.23 -0.34
N THR A 46 -7.69 -7.77 -1.52
CA THR A 46 -8.81 -6.83 -1.72
C THR A 46 -10.11 -7.58 -2.04
N GLN A 47 -11.22 -6.85 -2.03
CA GLN A 47 -12.51 -7.42 -2.47
C GLN A 47 -12.42 -7.90 -3.91
N GLU A 48 -11.75 -7.12 -4.79
CA GLU A 48 -11.59 -7.50 -6.20
C GLU A 48 -10.78 -8.79 -6.34
N ASP A 49 -9.72 -8.94 -5.56
CA ASP A 49 -8.90 -10.16 -5.60
C ASP A 49 -9.68 -11.37 -5.11
N TRP A 50 -10.49 -11.20 -4.07
CA TRP A 50 -11.37 -12.26 -3.58
C TRP A 50 -12.35 -12.71 -4.66
N ASP A 51 -12.93 -11.76 -5.37
CA ASP A 51 -13.93 -12.04 -6.39
C ASP A 51 -13.34 -12.66 -7.66
N LEU A 52 -12.14 -12.25 -8.05
CA LEU A 52 -11.59 -12.52 -9.37
C LEU A 52 -10.35 -13.40 -9.41
N ASN A 53 -9.52 -13.38 -8.36
CA ASN A 53 -8.14 -13.86 -8.47
C ASN A 53 -7.77 -14.98 -7.52
N CYS A 54 -8.50 -15.22 -6.45
CA CYS A 54 -8.08 -16.20 -5.46
C CYS A 54 -8.88 -17.51 -5.53
N ASP A 55 -8.26 -18.58 -5.04
CA ASP A 55 -8.96 -19.83 -4.78
C ASP A 55 -9.62 -19.75 -3.41
N ARG A 56 -10.94 -19.60 -3.40
CA ARG A 56 -11.72 -19.43 -2.17
C ARG A 56 -11.72 -20.66 -1.26
N ARG A 57 -11.34 -21.81 -1.79
CA ARG A 57 -11.26 -23.04 -0.99
C ARG A 57 -10.03 -23.07 -0.12
N THR A 58 -8.94 -22.42 -0.56
CA THR A 58 -7.66 -22.42 0.14
C THR A 58 -7.32 -21.05 0.76
N THR A 59 -8.06 -20.01 0.39
CA THR A 59 -7.84 -18.65 0.93
C THR A 59 -8.60 -18.50 2.25
N ASP A 60 -7.92 -17.92 3.25
CA ASP A 60 -8.50 -17.65 4.55
C ASP A 60 -9.71 -16.73 4.41
N ARG A 61 -10.83 -17.13 5.01
CA ARG A 61 -12.09 -16.38 4.99
C ARG A 61 -12.22 -15.41 6.16
N ASN A 62 -11.34 -15.50 7.13
CA ASN A 62 -11.41 -14.66 8.33
C ASN A 62 -10.68 -13.34 8.09
N VAL A 63 -11.15 -12.59 7.09
CA VAL A 63 -10.52 -11.36 6.62
C VAL A 63 -11.55 -10.25 6.46
N HIS A 64 -11.07 -9.02 6.47
CA HIS A 64 -11.85 -7.81 6.18
C HIS A 64 -11.62 -7.41 4.72
N LEU A 65 -12.54 -7.75 3.84
CA LEU A 65 -12.40 -7.43 2.43
C LEU A 65 -12.79 -5.99 2.17
N ARG A 66 -11.88 -5.23 1.58
CA ARG A 66 -12.08 -3.83 1.22
C ARG A 66 -11.68 -3.62 -0.24
N PRO A 67 -12.28 -2.64 -0.94
CA PRO A 67 -11.86 -2.33 -2.31
C PRO A 67 -10.40 -1.85 -2.34
N GLY A 68 -9.69 -2.15 -3.42
CA GLY A 68 -8.33 -1.65 -3.62
C GLY A 68 -8.23 -0.14 -3.50
N ALA A 69 -9.27 0.58 -3.94
CA ALA A 69 -9.33 2.04 -3.82
C ALA A 69 -9.25 2.54 -2.38
N TRP A 70 -9.76 1.77 -1.42
CA TRP A 70 -9.67 2.11 0.01
C TRP A 70 -8.20 2.24 0.44
N TYR A 71 -7.36 1.29 0.02
CA TYR A 71 -5.93 1.30 0.33
C TYR A 71 -5.20 2.39 -0.43
N ARG A 72 -5.48 2.55 -1.73
CA ARG A 72 -4.82 3.56 -2.55
C ARG A 72 -5.04 4.97 -2.00
N ARG A 73 -6.25 5.28 -1.56
CA ARG A 73 -6.54 6.60 -0.98
C ARG A 73 -5.75 6.86 0.29
N ARG A 74 -5.54 5.85 1.10
CA ARG A 74 -4.82 6.00 2.37
C ARG A 74 -3.31 6.01 2.20
N LEU A 75 -2.82 5.34 1.17
CA LEU A 75 -1.39 5.37 0.85
C LEU A 75 -0.98 6.68 0.16
N ALA A 76 -1.86 7.28 -0.61
CA ALA A 76 -1.56 8.43 -1.47
C ALA A 76 -0.93 9.63 -0.74
N PRO A 77 -1.32 10.01 0.49
CA PRO A 77 -0.67 11.13 1.16
C PRO A 77 0.83 10.96 1.35
N ALA A 78 1.30 9.74 1.57
CA ALA A 78 2.70 9.46 1.87
C ALA A 78 3.47 8.83 0.71
N PHE A 79 2.78 8.25 -0.27
CA PHE A 79 3.42 7.42 -1.28
C PHE A 79 2.94 7.73 -2.69
N ILE A 80 3.84 7.50 -3.64
CA ILE A 80 3.55 7.52 -5.07
C ILE A 80 3.45 6.07 -5.54
N ASN A 81 2.37 5.73 -6.22
CA ASN A 81 2.16 4.38 -6.74
C ASN A 81 3.04 4.16 -7.97
N ALA A 82 3.98 3.22 -7.86
CA ALA A 82 4.86 2.82 -8.96
C ALA A 82 4.37 1.55 -9.67
N GLY A 83 3.22 1.01 -9.25
CA GLY A 83 2.67 -0.21 -9.83
C GLY A 83 3.24 -1.48 -9.24
N SER A 84 2.57 -2.59 -9.49
CA SER A 84 2.99 -3.94 -9.06
C SER A 84 3.26 -4.04 -7.54
N GLY A 85 2.50 -3.32 -6.74
CA GLY A 85 2.64 -3.35 -5.28
C GLY A 85 3.80 -2.51 -4.75
N ARG A 86 4.46 -1.70 -5.58
CA ARG A 86 5.57 -0.85 -5.16
C ARG A 86 5.13 0.59 -5.05
N PHE A 87 5.53 1.23 -3.96
CA PHE A 87 5.18 2.61 -3.65
C PHE A 87 6.44 3.34 -3.24
N GLY A 88 6.69 4.51 -3.84
CA GLY A 88 7.81 5.36 -3.48
C GLY A 88 7.38 6.38 -2.42
N ARG A 89 8.19 6.55 -1.37
CA ARG A 89 7.89 7.55 -0.33
C ARG A 89 8.00 8.95 -0.93
N ARG A 90 6.97 9.76 -0.76
CA ARG A 90 7.02 11.16 -1.21
C ARG A 90 8.13 11.88 -0.45
N GLY A 91 8.93 12.67 -1.16
CA GLY A 91 10.06 13.37 -0.57
C GLY A 91 11.31 12.53 -0.38
N ALA A 92 11.33 11.28 -0.83
CA ALA A 92 12.53 10.46 -0.81
C ALA A 92 13.64 11.08 -1.68
N PRO A 93 14.93 10.83 -1.35
CA PRO A 93 16.04 11.45 -2.09
C PRO A 93 16.34 10.77 -3.42
N PHE A 94 15.32 10.26 -4.10
CA PHE A 94 15.43 9.71 -5.44
C PHE A 94 14.16 10.01 -6.22
N HIS A 95 14.24 9.87 -7.54
CA HIS A 95 13.10 10.09 -8.42
C HIS A 95 12.71 8.78 -9.11
N LEU A 96 11.42 8.52 -9.18
CA LEU A 96 10.90 7.43 -9.98
C LEU A 96 10.98 7.81 -11.45
N TRP A 97 11.33 6.85 -12.29
CA TRP A 97 11.32 7.04 -13.73
C TRP A 97 9.89 7.24 -14.23
N GLU A 98 9.76 7.95 -15.33
CA GLU A 98 8.44 8.28 -15.90
C GLU A 98 7.56 7.05 -16.08
N LEU A 99 8.12 5.95 -16.57
CA LEU A 99 7.36 4.74 -16.83
C LEU A 99 6.96 3.96 -15.57
N ASP A 100 7.55 4.31 -14.43
CA ASP A 100 7.22 3.68 -13.15
C ASP A 100 6.16 4.47 -12.37
N GLN A 101 5.77 5.63 -12.85
CA GLN A 101 4.85 6.51 -12.14
C GLN A 101 3.42 6.40 -12.68
N VAL A 102 2.62 5.60 -12.03
CA VAL A 102 1.20 5.43 -12.40
C VAL A 102 0.42 6.74 -12.27
N GLU A 103 0.71 7.52 -11.22
CA GLU A 103 -0.03 8.77 -10.93
C GLU A 103 0.22 9.85 -11.98
N VAL A 104 1.41 9.93 -12.55
CA VAL A 104 1.75 10.94 -13.55
C VAL A 104 0.84 10.81 -14.76
N LEU A 105 0.58 9.59 -15.22
CA LEU A 105 -0.32 9.34 -16.34
C LEU A 105 -1.73 9.85 -16.06
N ARG A 106 -2.23 9.65 -14.84
CA ARG A 106 -3.55 10.13 -14.44
C ARG A 106 -3.61 11.65 -14.41
N SER A 107 -2.59 12.30 -13.86
CA SER A 107 -2.51 13.76 -13.78
C SER A 107 -2.53 14.39 -15.16
N ARG A 108 -1.84 13.79 -16.13
CA ARG A 108 -1.78 14.30 -17.50
C ARG A 108 -3.08 14.13 -18.26
N ARG A 109 -3.93 13.21 -17.83
CA ARG A 109 -5.24 12.99 -18.44
C ARG A 109 -6.33 13.91 -17.90
N ALA A 110 -6.11 14.45 -16.75
CA ALA A 110 -7.04 15.40 -16.14
C ALA A 110 -6.92 16.81 -16.78
#